data_0bbed17100358ba3be757ab3bc765df6
#
_entry.id   0bbed17100358ba3be757ab3bc765df6
#
_cell.length_a   1.000
_cell.length_b   1.000
_cell.length_c   1.000
_cell.angle_alpha   90.00
_cell.angle_beta   90.00
_cell.angle_gamma   90.00
#
_symmetry.space_group_name_H-M   'P 1'
#
loop_
_entity.id
_entity.type
_entity.pdbx_description
1 polymer ?
#
loop_
_entity_poly.entity_id
_entity_poly.type
_entity_poly.pdbx_seq_one_letter_code
_entity_poly.pdbx_strand_id
1 'polypeptide(L)'
;MIADRRLPAVVRDQVTKFGTKMAKGLTKPLTKFVAQMIFGILAAKDIKLSNIARGLQEEIPLAKTEERLSRNNRTSKIAESIMQALIEDGAPWIKADTVLAIDISDVAKEYAEKMEYLATVRDGSKQGELVQGYWLLGVVGADVKGERLTPLLMNLYSQKADDFESENTQILMAIDQIKSVVGDRGIWAIDRGGDRRHLLDGLLERSCQFVVRLTGVRNLKDARGKMQNSLVMAKAMHCSETIEIEVEEQGERKHRRVQLGCKRVKLPKRDEWLMLVVIKGFGEKPMLLLTTVTDQSPHGILEIYLTRWKIEESYRFLKSSYHIEDIRVRSYVGLRNTTALVMAAFYFLAVVLGTRFELSILMRKVLAKVRRFFEVPAFKFYALADGVFRILFQTGLKLAKKPPGNKTPQMSFSFGS
;
A
#
# COMPACT_ATOMS: atom_id res chain seq x y z
N MET A 1 7.71 -28.38 -23.73
CA MET A 1 8.06 -27.24 -22.86
C MET A 1 9.06 -27.72 -21.82
N ILE A 2 10.33 -27.39 -21.99
CA ILE A 2 11.39 -27.67 -20.99
C ILE A 2 11.06 -26.85 -19.76
N ALA A 3 10.65 -27.51 -18.68
CA ALA A 3 10.42 -26.85 -17.40
C ALA A 3 11.74 -26.19 -16.97
N ASP A 4 11.77 -24.86 -16.93
CA ASP A 4 12.95 -24.12 -16.47
C ASP A 4 13.17 -24.44 -14.98
N ARG A 5 13.95 -25.50 -14.73
CA ARG A 5 14.25 -26.01 -13.38
C ARG A 5 14.94 -24.98 -12.50
N ARG A 6 15.46 -23.90 -13.08
CA ARG A 6 16.17 -22.81 -12.37
C ARG A 6 15.22 -21.73 -11.84
N LEU A 7 14.03 -21.60 -12.44
CA LEU A 7 13.09 -20.52 -12.10
C LEU A 7 12.75 -20.44 -10.60
N PRO A 8 12.43 -21.54 -9.90
CA PRO A 8 12.14 -21.48 -8.46
C PRO A 8 13.33 -21.01 -7.62
N ALA A 9 14.54 -21.45 -7.97
CA ALA A 9 15.75 -21.02 -7.27
C ALA A 9 16.01 -19.52 -7.47
N VAL A 10 15.78 -19.00 -8.67
CA VAL A 10 15.92 -17.57 -8.98
C VAL A 10 14.90 -16.74 -8.22
N VAL A 11 13.61 -17.13 -8.24
CA VAL A 11 12.56 -16.40 -7.49
C VAL A 11 12.89 -16.38 -6.00
N ARG A 12 13.28 -17.52 -5.44
CA ARG A 12 13.66 -17.63 -4.03
C ARG A 12 14.85 -16.73 -3.68
N ASP A 13 15.89 -16.73 -4.50
CA ASP A 13 17.07 -15.89 -4.30
C ASP A 13 16.68 -14.40 -4.29
N GLN A 14 15.84 -13.96 -5.24
CA GLN A 14 15.36 -12.59 -5.31
C GLN A 14 14.51 -12.20 -4.09
N VAL A 15 13.60 -13.07 -3.64
CA VAL A 15 12.80 -12.82 -2.43
C VAL A 15 13.71 -12.73 -1.20
N THR A 16 14.71 -13.60 -1.08
CA THR A 16 15.64 -13.59 0.06
C THR A 16 16.50 -12.34 0.08
N LYS A 17 17.05 -11.94 -1.07
CA LYS A 17 17.83 -10.68 -1.22
C LYS A 17 16.97 -9.47 -0.86
N PHE A 18 15.74 -9.42 -1.37
CA PHE A 18 14.81 -8.35 -1.05
C PHE A 18 14.48 -8.33 0.43
N GLY A 19 14.12 -9.46 1.04
CA GLY A 19 13.81 -9.53 2.46
C GLY A 19 14.98 -9.10 3.35
N THR A 20 16.22 -9.43 2.96
CA THR A 20 17.44 -8.96 3.63
C THR A 20 17.59 -7.44 3.52
N LYS A 21 17.27 -6.87 2.36
CA LYS A 21 17.29 -5.42 2.15
C LYS A 21 16.26 -4.69 3.02
N MET A 22 15.05 -5.24 3.15
CA MET A 22 13.97 -4.67 3.98
C MET A 22 14.27 -4.71 5.48
N ALA A 23 15.23 -5.51 5.91
CA ALA A 23 15.68 -5.65 7.29
C ALA A 23 16.89 -4.77 7.64
N LYS A 24 17.14 -3.69 6.90
CA LYS A 24 18.24 -2.75 7.13
C LYS A 24 18.21 -2.23 8.59
N GLY A 25 19.33 -2.32 9.27
CA GLY A 25 19.44 -1.88 10.68
C GLY A 25 18.97 -2.89 11.72
N LEU A 26 18.41 -4.03 11.33
CA LEU A 26 18.04 -5.09 12.25
C LEU A 26 19.20 -6.06 12.52
N THR A 27 19.14 -6.76 13.65
CA THR A 27 20.11 -7.82 14.00
C THR A 27 20.06 -8.99 13.02
N LYS A 28 21.14 -9.76 12.90
CA LYS A 28 21.20 -10.95 12.03
C LYS A 28 20.02 -11.93 12.21
N PRO A 29 19.58 -12.29 13.44
CA PRO A 29 18.41 -13.14 13.65
C PRO A 29 17.12 -12.52 13.10
N LEU A 30 16.90 -11.20 13.29
CA LEU A 30 15.73 -10.50 12.80
C LEU A 30 15.77 -10.32 11.28
N THR A 31 16.94 -10.06 10.70
CA THR A 31 17.11 -10.06 9.23
C THR A 31 16.70 -11.40 8.62
N LYS A 32 17.14 -12.50 9.23
CA LYS A 32 16.70 -13.84 8.80
C LYS A 32 15.20 -14.02 8.96
N PHE A 33 14.64 -13.56 10.06
CA PHE A 33 13.19 -13.62 10.32
C PHE A 33 12.39 -12.85 9.26
N VAL A 34 12.76 -11.60 8.96
CA VAL A 34 12.07 -10.77 7.93
C VAL A 34 12.11 -11.46 6.57
N ALA A 35 13.29 -11.95 6.15
CA ALA A 35 13.43 -12.66 4.87
C ALA A 35 12.59 -13.94 4.83
N GLN A 36 12.54 -14.71 5.94
CA GLN A 36 11.72 -15.91 6.06
C GLN A 36 10.23 -15.61 6.02
N MET A 37 9.79 -14.55 6.72
CA MET A 37 8.37 -14.15 6.72
C MET A 37 7.92 -13.70 5.34
N ILE A 38 8.66 -12.83 4.66
CA ILE A 38 8.31 -12.39 3.30
C ILE A 38 8.26 -13.58 2.34
N PHE A 39 9.26 -14.46 2.40
CA PHE A 39 9.26 -15.69 1.61
C PHE A 39 8.05 -16.57 1.91
N GLY A 40 7.79 -16.82 3.19
CA GLY A 40 6.69 -17.68 3.62
C GLY A 40 5.31 -17.13 3.27
N ILE A 41 5.11 -15.80 3.37
CA ILE A 41 3.89 -15.11 2.93
C ILE A 41 3.67 -15.32 1.42
N LEU A 42 4.71 -15.12 0.60
CA LEU A 42 4.63 -15.32 -0.84
C LEU A 42 4.43 -16.78 -1.23
N ALA A 43 5.09 -17.72 -0.52
CA ALA A 43 5.04 -19.15 -0.78
C ALA A 43 3.75 -19.81 -0.27
N ALA A 44 3.14 -19.28 0.78
CA ALA A 44 1.86 -19.79 1.30
C ALA A 44 0.64 -19.05 0.72
N LYS A 45 0.87 -17.82 0.20
CA LYS A 45 -0.22 -16.89 -0.16
C LYS A 45 -1.19 -16.69 1.00
N ASP A 46 -0.63 -16.64 2.22
CA ASP A 46 -1.37 -16.59 3.49
C ASP A 46 -0.48 -15.90 4.56
N ILE A 47 -1.10 -15.31 5.56
CA ILE A 47 -0.43 -14.62 6.66
C ILE A 47 -0.46 -15.37 7.99
N LYS A 48 -1.18 -16.49 8.07
CA LYS A 48 -1.20 -17.35 9.26
C LYS A 48 0.18 -17.96 9.48
N LEU A 49 0.74 -17.80 10.67
CA LEU A 49 2.09 -18.29 10.98
C LEU A 49 2.26 -19.78 10.69
N SER A 50 1.23 -20.58 10.92
CA SER A 50 1.23 -22.01 10.60
C SER A 50 1.38 -22.29 9.10
N ASN A 51 0.73 -21.50 8.24
CA ASN A 51 0.82 -21.64 6.79
C ASN A 51 2.16 -21.11 6.28
N ILE A 52 2.64 -19.98 6.82
CA ILE A 52 3.99 -19.47 6.58
C ILE A 52 5.04 -20.53 6.96
N ALA A 53 4.93 -21.12 8.15
CA ALA A 53 5.87 -22.15 8.61
C ALA A 53 5.88 -23.38 7.68
N ARG A 54 4.72 -23.82 7.16
CA ARG A 54 4.64 -24.88 6.14
C ARG A 54 5.31 -24.45 4.84
N GLY A 55 5.13 -23.20 4.41
CA GLY A 55 5.76 -22.65 3.21
C GLY A 55 7.28 -22.58 3.30
N LEU A 56 7.86 -22.47 4.50
CA LEU A 56 9.33 -22.47 4.72
C LEU A 56 9.96 -23.86 4.55
N GLN A 57 9.20 -24.94 4.75
CA GLN A 57 9.65 -26.34 4.59
C GLN A 57 10.96 -26.65 5.33
N GLU A 58 11.10 -26.16 6.57
CA GLU A 58 12.28 -26.42 7.41
C GLU A 58 12.32 -27.89 7.90
N GLU A 59 13.51 -28.39 8.19
CA GLU A 59 13.72 -29.79 8.67
C GLU A 59 13.39 -29.98 10.15
N ILE A 60 12.98 -28.93 10.86
CA ILE A 60 12.55 -28.97 12.26
C ILE A 60 11.03 -29.13 12.37
N PRO A 61 10.51 -29.60 13.49
CA PRO A 61 9.06 -29.72 13.70
C PRO A 61 8.33 -28.41 13.43
N LEU A 62 7.19 -28.48 12.74
CA LEU A 62 6.38 -27.33 12.36
C LEU A 62 6.08 -26.40 13.54
N ALA A 63 5.70 -26.98 14.68
CA ALA A 63 5.41 -26.22 15.90
C ALA A 63 6.61 -25.38 16.39
N LYS A 64 7.85 -25.89 16.23
CA LYS A 64 9.06 -25.14 16.61
C LYS A 64 9.36 -24.00 15.64
N THR A 65 9.08 -24.19 14.35
CA THR A 65 9.16 -23.09 13.36
C THR A 65 8.15 -22.02 13.69
N GLU A 66 6.90 -22.39 13.96
CA GLU A 66 5.82 -21.43 14.29
C GLU A 66 6.11 -20.67 15.58
N GLU A 67 6.55 -21.37 16.65
CA GLU A 67 6.97 -20.76 17.92
C GLU A 67 8.08 -19.72 17.72
N ARG A 68 9.11 -20.07 16.95
CA ARG A 68 10.22 -19.16 16.62
C ARG A 68 9.76 -17.94 15.84
N LEU A 69 8.89 -18.12 14.84
CA LEU A 69 8.32 -17.01 14.07
C LEU A 69 7.46 -16.11 14.95
N SER A 70 6.60 -16.70 15.79
CA SER A 70 5.75 -15.96 16.73
C SER A 70 6.56 -15.13 17.71
N ARG A 71 7.63 -15.70 18.30
CA ARG A 71 8.52 -15.00 19.23
C ARG A 71 9.20 -13.81 18.56
N ASN A 72 9.79 -14.00 17.38
CA ASN A 72 10.47 -12.91 16.67
C ASN A 72 9.50 -11.83 16.20
N ASN A 73 8.26 -12.20 15.84
CA ASN A 73 7.23 -11.25 15.41
C ASN A 73 6.77 -10.29 16.52
N ARG A 74 7.11 -10.55 17.77
CA ARG A 74 6.80 -9.63 18.89
C ARG A 74 7.91 -8.62 19.17
N THR A 75 8.98 -8.62 18.38
CA THR A 75 10.10 -7.70 18.57
C THR A 75 9.72 -6.33 18.01
N SER A 76 9.93 -5.27 18.79
CA SER A 76 9.74 -3.88 18.36
C SER A 76 10.65 -3.50 17.18
N LYS A 77 10.36 -2.38 16.52
CA LYS A 77 11.14 -1.78 15.41
C LYS A 77 11.14 -2.53 14.07
N ILE A 78 10.57 -3.74 13.97
CA ILE A 78 10.53 -4.47 12.71
C ILE A 78 9.65 -3.74 11.68
N ALA A 79 8.43 -3.35 12.08
CA ALA A 79 7.51 -2.62 11.20
C ALA A 79 8.11 -1.29 10.74
N GLU A 80 8.69 -0.51 11.64
CA GLU A 80 9.34 0.77 11.34
C GLU A 80 10.50 0.60 10.36
N SER A 81 11.38 -0.37 10.61
CA SER A 81 12.53 -0.68 9.73
C SER A 81 12.07 -1.06 8.32
N ILE A 82 11.04 -1.91 8.20
CA ILE A 82 10.51 -2.34 6.90
C ILE A 82 9.86 -1.15 6.19
N MET A 83 9.03 -0.36 6.86
CA MET A 83 8.36 0.79 6.25
C MET A 83 9.37 1.81 5.75
N GLN A 84 10.37 2.15 6.55
CA GLN A 84 11.44 3.05 6.15
C GLN A 84 12.20 2.52 4.92
N ALA A 85 12.55 1.22 4.91
CA ALA A 85 13.23 0.60 3.79
C ALA A 85 12.38 0.58 2.50
N LEU A 86 11.05 0.39 2.62
CA LEU A 86 10.12 0.45 1.48
C LEU A 86 10.05 1.86 0.88
N ILE A 87 9.94 2.89 1.73
CA ILE A 87 9.90 4.29 1.28
C ILE A 87 11.23 4.64 0.58
N GLU A 88 12.38 4.29 1.18
CA GLU A 88 13.71 4.53 0.59
C GLU A 88 13.89 3.81 -0.76
N ASP A 89 13.47 2.55 -0.87
CA ASP A 89 13.56 1.78 -2.11
C ASP A 89 12.57 2.28 -3.17
N GLY A 90 11.41 2.77 -2.75
CA GLY A 90 10.35 3.32 -3.61
C GLY A 90 10.59 4.74 -4.08
N ALA A 91 11.35 5.54 -3.35
CA ALA A 91 11.57 6.97 -3.60
C ALA A 91 12.06 7.32 -5.02
N PRO A 92 12.93 6.55 -5.69
CA PRO A 92 13.31 6.81 -7.08
C PRO A 92 12.15 6.74 -8.08
N TRP A 93 11.08 6.06 -7.74
CA TRP A 93 9.90 5.88 -8.58
C TRP A 93 8.86 6.98 -8.39
N ILE A 94 9.00 7.81 -7.35
CA ILE A 94 8.10 8.92 -7.07
C ILE A 94 8.62 10.16 -7.79
N LYS A 95 7.88 10.62 -8.78
CA LYS A 95 8.11 11.84 -9.56
C LYS A 95 7.20 12.96 -9.08
N ALA A 96 7.35 14.17 -9.63
CA ALA A 96 6.51 15.31 -9.30
C ALA A 96 5.02 15.09 -9.62
N ASP A 97 4.73 14.35 -10.69
CA ASP A 97 3.39 14.01 -11.17
C ASP A 97 2.83 12.68 -10.65
N THR A 98 3.59 11.94 -9.85
CA THR A 98 3.11 10.68 -9.25
C THR A 98 1.99 10.96 -8.25
N VAL A 99 0.88 10.26 -8.37
CA VAL A 99 -0.22 10.35 -7.40
C VAL A 99 0.12 9.52 -6.17
N LEU A 100 0.16 10.18 -5.01
CA LEU A 100 0.30 9.56 -3.69
C LEU A 100 -1.10 9.35 -3.11
N ALA A 101 -1.71 8.22 -3.44
CA ALA A 101 -3.01 7.86 -2.91
C ALA A 101 -2.89 7.44 -1.45
N ILE A 102 -3.61 8.12 -0.57
CA ILE A 102 -3.70 7.81 0.85
C ILE A 102 -5.15 7.51 1.23
N ASP A 103 -5.35 6.44 1.98
CA ASP A 103 -6.67 6.00 2.41
C ASP A 103 -6.60 5.17 3.67
N ILE A 104 -7.74 5.01 4.35
CA ILE A 104 -7.89 4.21 5.55
C ILE A 104 -8.90 3.10 5.28
N SER A 105 -8.52 1.86 5.60
CA SER A 105 -9.38 0.69 5.55
C SER A 105 -9.49 0.05 6.93
N ASP A 106 -10.47 -0.80 7.11
CA ASP A 106 -10.62 -1.66 8.29
C ASP A 106 -9.88 -2.97 8.14
N VAL A 107 -9.54 -3.58 9.28
CA VAL A 107 -9.16 -4.99 9.43
C VAL A 107 -10.12 -5.59 10.44
N ALA A 108 -11.22 -6.14 9.95
CA ALA A 108 -12.28 -6.71 10.77
C ALA A 108 -11.79 -7.94 11.55
N LYS A 109 -12.17 -8.05 12.82
CA LYS A 109 -11.82 -9.11 13.76
C LYS A 109 -13.06 -9.56 14.53
N GLU A 110 -14.07 -9.95 13.80
CA GLU A 110 -15.43 -10.20 14.29
C GLU A 110 -15.49 -11.15 15.51
N TYR A 111 -14.62 -12.18 15.52
CA TYR A 111 -14.60 -13.20 16.57
C TYR A 111 -13.42 -13.05 17.54
N ALA A 112 -12.70 -11.93 17.51
CA ALA A 112 -11.57 -11.73 18.40
C ALA A 112 -12.02 -11.13 19.72
N GLU A 113 -11.56 -11.71 20.86
CA GLU A 113 -11.86 -11.24 22.20
C GLU A 113 -10.61 -10.78 22.97
N LYS A 114 -9.44 -11.36 22.66
CA LYS A 114 -8.22 -11.24 23.47
C LYS A 114 -7.03 -10.70 22.68
N MET A 115 -7.27 -9.79 21.74
CA MET A 115 -6.20 -9.10 21.04
C MET A 115 -5.93 -7.75 21.70
N GLU A 116 -4.66 -7.38 21.83
CA GLU A 116 -4.26 -6.09 22.42
C GLU A 116 -4.86 -4.92 21.61
N TYR A 117 -5.38 -3.92 22.33
CA TYR A 117 -5.99 -2.69 21.76
C TYR A 117 -7.09 -2.93 20.72
N LEU A 118 -7.82 -4.04 20.84
CA LEU A 118 -8.95 -4.33 19.95
C LEU A 118 -10.01 -3.23 20.06
N ALA A 119 -10.29 -2.54 18.98
CA ALA A 119 -11.21 -1.41 18.92
C ALA A 119 -12.46 -1.73 18.09
N THR A 120 -13.43 -0.84 18.10
CA THR A 120 -14.60 -0.89 17.22
C THR A 120 -14.29 -0.13 15.93
N VAL A 121 -14.46 -0.78 14.79
CA VAL A 121 -14.24 -0.22 13.46
C VAL A 121 -15.50 -0.35 12.61
N ARG A 122 -15.57 0.39 11.51
CA ARG A 122 -16.64 0.24 10.51
C ARG A 122 -16.18 -0.70 9.43
N ASP A 123 -16.85 -1.82 9.27
CA ASP A 123 -16.59 -2.77 8.21
C ASP A 123 -17.10 -2.23 6.86
N GLY A 124 -16.18 -1.83 5.99
CA GLY A 124 -16.50 -1.32 4.66
C GLY A 124 -17.18 -2.35 3.76
N SER A 125 -16.97 -3.65 4.00
CA SER A 125 -17.59 -4.75 3.25
C SER A 125 -19.03 -5.01 3.65
N LYS A 126 -19.41 -4.65 4.87
CA LYS A 126 -20.75 -4.84 5.46
C LYS A 126 -21.53 -3.52 5.61
N GLN A 127 -21.46 -2.66 4.61
CA GLN A 127 -22.17 -1.38 4.58
C GLN A 127 -21.92 -0.47 5.79
N GLY A 128 -20.76 -0.62 6.45
CA GLY A 128 -20.38 0.20 7.59
C GLY A 128 -20.89 -0.31 8.94
N GLU A 129 -21.23 -1.61 9.05
CA GLU A 129 -21.53 -2.25 10.32
C GLU A 129 -20.35 -2.09 11.30
N LEU A 130 -20.67 -1.91 12.58
CA LEU A 130 -19.66 -1.79 13.63
C LEU A 130 -19.20 -3.17 14.08
N VAL A 131 -17.92 -3.46 13.88
CA VAL A 131 -17.29 -4.73 14.26
C VAL A 131 -16.04 -4.48 15.08
N GLN A 132 -15.55 -5.51 15.79
CA GLN A 132 -14.24 -5.43 16.43
C GLN A 132 -13.14 -5.47 15.36
N GLY A 133 -12.06 -4.70 15.55
CA GLY A 133 -10.98 -4.64 14.55
C GLY A 133 -9.93 -3.58 14.81
N TYR A 134 -9.20 -3.28 13.74
CA TYR A 134 -8.15 -2.27 13.67
C TYR A 134 -8.32 -1.44 12.40
N TRP A 135 -7.70 -0.27 12.40
CA TRP A 135 -7.59 0.56 11.21
C TRP A 135 -6.26 0.32 10.49
N LEU A 136 -6.30 0.45 9.18
CA LEU A 136 -5.15 0.27 8.30
C LEU A 136 -5.00 1.49 7.41
N LEU A 137 -4.01 2.33 7.72
CA LEU A 137 -3.64 3.49 6.91
C LEU A 137 -2.63 3.06 5.85
N GLY A 138 -2.95 3.23 4.57
CA GLY A 138 -2.07 2.91 3.46
C GLY A 138 -1.71 4.12 2.61
N VAL A 139 -0.53 4.06 1.99
CA VAL A 139 -0.09 5.00 0.95
C VAL A 139 0.53 4.22 -0.20
N VAL A 140 0.06 4.51 -1.40
CA VAL A 140 0.64 3.98 -2.64
C VAL A 140 0.93 5.11 -3.63
N GLY A 141 2.09 5.03 -4.29
CA GLY A 141 2.39 5.87 -5.45
C GLY A 141 1.89 5.22 -6.72
N ALA A 142 1.21 5.97 -7.59
CA ALA A 142 0.72 5.47 -8.87
C ALA A 142 0.88 6.51 -9.98
N ASP A 143 1.20 6.07 -11.18
CA ASP A 143 1.20 6.92 -12.37
C ASP A 143 -0.25 7.12 -12.86
N VAL A 144 -0.62 8.33 -13.30
CA VAL A 144 -1.99 8.66 -13.75
C VAL A 144 -2.45 7.75 -14.90
N LYS A 145 -1.61 7.61 -15.93
CA LYS A 145 -1.91 6.78 -17.13
C LYS A 145 -1.07 5.51 -17.21
N GLY A 146 -0.25 5.26 -16.19
CA GLY A 146 0.67 4.14 -16.19
C GLY A 146 0.16 2.95 -15.38
N GLU A 147 0.83 1.82 -15.56
CA GLU A 147 0.57 0.60 -14.79
C GLU A 147 1.41 0.51 -13.51
N ARG A 148 2.29 1.49 -13.27
CA ARG A 148 3.18 1.44 -12.12
C ARG A 148 2.41 1.71 -10.85
N LEU A 149 2.63 0.85 -9.87
CA LEU A 149 2.15 0.98 -8.51
C LEU A 149 3.33 0.76 -7.57
N THR A 150 3.56 1.70 -6.67
CA THR A 150 4.63 1.67 -5.68
C THR A 150 4.01 1.72 -4.29
N PRO A 151 3.79 0.57 -3.63
CA PRO A 151 3.33 0.54 -2.24
C PRO A 151 4.40 1.17 -1.33
N LEU A 152 4.08 2.22 -0.60
CA LEU A 152 5.05 2.98 0.20
C LEU A 152 4.92 2.75 1.69
N LEU A 153 3.68 2.73 2.19
CA LEU A 153 3.43 2.66 3.63
C LEU A 153 2.12 1.92 3.91
N MET A 154 2.12 1.15 5.00
CA MET A 154 0.93 0.52 5.56
C MET A 154 1.05 0.39 7.06
N ASN A 155 0.36 1.26 7.80
CA ASN A 155 0.37 1.31 9.25
C ASN A 155 -0.95 0.80 9.82
N LEU A 156 -0.88 -0.26 10.63
CA LEU A 156 -2.01 -0.69 11.45
C LEU A 156 -2.03 0.13 12.72
N TYR A 157 -3.19 0.70 13.05
CA TYR A 157 -3.39 1.45 14.29
C TYR A 157 -4.72 1.13 14.95
N SER A 158 -4.81 1.45 16.24
CA SER A 158 -6.03 1.31 17.04
C SER A 158 -6.32 2.60 17.80
N GLN A 159 -7.59 2.97 17.86
CA GLN A 159 -8.05 4.09 18.67
C GLN A 159 -7.93 3.84 20.19
N LYS A 160 -7.70 2.58 20.58
CA LYS A 160 -7.48 2.19 21.97
C LYS A 160 -5.99 2.07 22.35
N ALA A 161 -5.07 2.22 21.39
CA ALA A 161 -3.65 2.18 21.68
C ALA A 161 -3.21 3.45 22.43
N ASP A 162 -2.25 3.29 23.36
CA ASP A 162 -1.78 4.37 24.21
C ASP A 162 -1.09 5.49 23.41
N ASP A 163 -0.55 5.17 22.23
CA ASP A 163 0.12 6.10 21.33
C ASP A 163 -0.82 6.74 20.29
N PHE A 164 -2.12 6.49 20.37
CA PHE A 164 -3.10 7.06 19.45
C PHE A 164 -3.57 8.44 19.91
N GLU A 165 -3.36 9.46 19.11
CA GLU A 165 -3.89 10.81 19.34
C GLU A 165 -5.16 11.07 18.52
N SER A 166 -5.05 10.97 17.20
CA SER A 166 -6.18 11.16 16.28
C SER A 166 -5.87 10.55 14.91
N GLU A 167 -6.92 10.29 14.15
CA GLU A 167 -6.78 9.85 12.74
C GLU A 167 -6.06 10.90 11.88
N ASN A 168 -6.31 12.20 12.13
CA ASN A 168 -5.58 13.26 11.43
C ASN A 168 -4.08 13.20 11.71
N THR A 169 -3.69 12.97 12.96
CA THR A 169 -2.28 12.78 13.35
C THR A 169 -1.66 11.60 12.63
N GLN A 170 -2.36 10.46 12.55
CA GLN A 170 -1.87 9.28 11.82
C GLN A 170 -1.62 9.58 10.33
N ILE A 171 -2.54 10.30 9.68
CA ILE A 171 -2.40 10.71 8.27
C ILE A 171 -1.22 11.66 8.10
N LEU A 172 -1.11 12.69 8.93
CA LEU A 172 -0.04 13.68 8.82
C LEU A 172 1.34 13.09 9.13
N MET A 173 1.45 12.18 10.10
CA MET A 173 2.69 11.43 10.37
C MET A 173 3.12 10.56 9.17
N ALA A 174 2.17 9.90 8.51
CA ALA A 174 2.46 9.11 7.31
C ALA A 174 2.96 10.01 6.15
N ILE A 175 2.37 11.20 5.98
CA ILE A 175 2.81 12.20 5.03
C ILE A 175 4.23 12.67 5.36
N ASP A 176 4.51 13.02 6.61
CA ASP A 176 5.83 13.48 7.07
C ASP A 176 6.90 12.40 6.85
N GLN A 177 6.59 11.14 7.18
CA GLN A 177 7.50 10.02 6.97
C GLN A 177 7.86 9.84 5.49
N ILE A 178 6.90 9.93 4.58
CA ILE A 178 7.14 9.81 3.15
C ILE A 178 7.89 11.04 2.63
N LYS A 179 7.45 12.26 2.99
CA LYS A 179 8.12 13.51 2.59
C LYS A 179 9.55 13.60 3.05
N SER A 180 9.91 13.04 4.20
CA SER A 180 11.30 13.02 4.67
C SER A 180 12.27 12.34 3.70
N VAL A 181 11.77 11.47 2.82
CA VAL A 181 12.57 10.73 1.83
C VAL A 181 12.34 11.22 0.41
N VAL A 182 11.07 11.45 0.01
CA VAL A 182 10.74 11.85 -1.36
C VAL A 182 10.78 13.38 -1.57
N GLY A 183 10.85 14.16 -0.50
CA GLY A 183 10.76 15.63 -0.56
C GLY A 183 9.34 16.08 -0.96
N ASP A 184 9.28 17.10 -1.81
CA ASP A 184 8.02 17.69 -2.29
C ASP A 184 7.45 17.00 -3.54
N ARG A 185 8.00 15.84 -3.92
CA ARG A 185 7.52 15.08 -5.07
C ARG A 185 6.23 14.37 -4.77
N GLY A 186 5.36 14.30 -5.77
CA GLY A 186 4.07 13.60 -5.72
C GLY A 186 2.89 14.50 -5.35
N ILE A 187 1.71 14.09 -5.77
CA ILE A 187 0.44 14.78 -5.54
C ILE A 187 -0.43 13.90 -4.65
N TRP A 188 -0.74 14.37 -3.45
CA TRP A 188 -1.56 13.62 -2.49
C TRP A 188 -3.02 13.59 -2.93
N ALA A 189 -3.57 12.41 -3.15
CA ALA A 189 -4.97 12.22 -3.50
C ALA A 189 -5.74 11.59 -2.33
N ILE A 190 -6.75 12.30 -1.82
CA ILE A 190 -7.48 11.95 -0.60
C ILE A 190 -8.99 11.97 -0.89
N ASP A 191 -9.70 11.00 -0.33
CA ASP A 191 -11.15 10.89 -0.45
C ASP A 191 -11.91 11.96 0.36
N ARG A 192 -13.25 11.82 0.46
CA ARG A 192 -14.11 12.72 1.25
C ARG A 192 -13.78 12.75 2.74
N GLY A 193 -13.14 11.70 3.27
CA GLY A 193 -12.64 11.68 4.64
C GLY A 193 -11.56 12.72 4.88
N GLY A 194 -10.87 13.18 3.84
CA GLY A 194 -9.89 14.27 3.89
C GLY A 194 -10.48 15.69 4.00
N ASP A 195 -11.79 15.88 3.82
CA ASP A 195 -12.44 17.20 3.95
C ASP A 195 -12.59 17.64 5.41
N ARG A 196 -11.48 17.64 6.14
CA ARG A 196 -11.39 18.10 7.53
C ARG A 196 -10.47 19.31 7.60
N ARG A 197 -10.87 20.32 8.39
CA ARG A 197 -10.07 21.54 8.53
C ARG A 197 -8.64 21.24 8.96
N HIS A 198 -8.48 20.43 9.98
CA HIS A 198 -7.16 20.06 10.54
C HIS A 198 -6.24 19.41 9.49
N LEU A 199 -6.81 18.54 8.65
CA LEU A 199 -6.04 17.88 7.61
C LEU A 199 -5.67 18.83 6.47
N LEU A 200 -6.61 19.64 5.99
CA LEU A 200 -6.34 20.62 4.94
C LEU A 200 -5.32 21.68 5.40
N ASP A 201 -5.44 22.18 6.63
CA ASP A 201 -4.45 23.09 7.22
C ASP A 201 -3.08 22.41 7.32
N GLY A 202 -3.02 21.18 7.79
CA GLY A 202 -1.79 20.40 7.90
C GLY A 202 -1.11 20.10 6.55
N LEU A 203 -1.88 19.88 5.48
CA LEU A 203 -1.37 19.73 4.12
C LEU A 203 -0.74 21.01 3.58
N LEU A 204 -1.40 22.16 3.81
CA LEU A 204 -0.90 23.48 3.41
C LEU A 204 0.37 23.86 4.17
N GLU A 205 0.41 23.64 5.48
CA GLU A 205 1.60 23.89 6.32
C GLU A 205 2.82 23.08 5.88
N ARG A 206 2.60 21.91 5.29
CA ARG A 206 3.64 21.05 4.72
C ARG A 206 3.95 21.34 3.26
N SER A 207 3.34 22.38 2.69
CA SER A 207 3.46 22.72 1.26
C SER A 207 3.18 21.54 0.34
N CYS A 208 2.22 20.67 0.72
CA CYS A 208 1.85 19.52 -0.09
C CYS A 208 1.10 19.95 -1.35
N GLN A 209 1.44 19.34 -2.48
CA GLN A 209 0.51 19.31 -3.61
C GLN A 209 -0.55 18.24 -3.33
N PHE A 210 -1.83 18.61 -3.46
CA PHE A 210 -2.91 17.68 -3.16
C PHE A 210 -4.16 17.86 -4.02
N VAL A 211 -4.96 16.80 -4.12
CA VAL A 211 -6.33 16.79 -4.61
C VAL A 211 -7.20 16.10 -3.55
N VAL A 212 -8.07 16.84 -2.91
CA VAL A 212 -8.99 16.33 -1.88
C VAL A 212 -10.43 16.46 -2.35
N ARG A 213 -11.21 15.38 -2.24
CA ARG A 213 -12.64 15.42 -2.53
C ARG A 213 -13.39 16.04 -1.37
N LEU A 214 -14.20 17.08 -1.65
CA LEU A 214 -15.00 17.74 -0.64
C LEU A 214 -16.35 17.02 -0.43
N THR A 215 -16.87 17.12 0.78
CA THR A 215 -18.21 16.66 1.17
C THR A 215 -19.34 17.56 0.64
N GLY A 216 -19.00 18.82 0.29
CA GLY A 216 -19.93 19.82 -0.19
C GLY A 216 -20.49 20.75 0.90
N VAL A 217 -20.14 20.55 2.16
CA VAL A 217 -20.60 21.41 3.28
C VAL A 217 -19.64 22.55 3.61
N ARG A 218 -18.44 22.54 3.04
CA ARG A 218 -17.38 23.52 3.33
C ARG A 218 -17.69 24.89 2.74
N ASN A 219 -17.44 25.94 3.53
CA ASN A 219 -17.43 27.31 3.03
C ASN A 219 -16.07 27.66 2.46
N LEU A 220 -16.06 28.32 1.31
CA LEU A 220 -14.87 28.80 0.60
C LEU A 220 -15.04 30.30 0.30
N LYS A 221 -13.92 31.02 0.17
CA LYS A 221 -13.90 32.41 -0.30
C LYS A 221 -13.60 32.41 -1.81
N ASP A 222 -14.39 33.14 -2.58
CA ASP A 222 -14.10 33.39 -3.98
C ASP A 222 -13.03 34.49 -4.17
N ALA A 223 -12.70 34.80 -5.44
CA ALA A 223 -11.71 35.81 -5.78
C ALA A 223 -12.11 37.25 -5.34
N ARG A 224 -13.40 37.48 -5.07
CA ARG A 224 -13.93 38.76 -4.54
C ARG A 224 -14.00 38.77 -2.99
N GLY A 225 -13.52 37.72 -2.33
CA GLY A 225 -13.57 37.57 -0.88
C GLY A 225 -14.92 37.16 -0.32
N LYS A 226 -15.92 36.91 -1.20
CA LYS A 226 -17.27 36.47 -0.79
C LYS A 226 -17.22 35.03 -0.30
N MET A 227 -17.70 34.82 0.95
CA MET A 227 -17.84 33.51 1.55
C MET A 227 -19.08 32.79 1.02
N GLN A 228 -18.94 31.55 0.56
CA GLN A 228 -20.04 30.78 0.04
C GLN A 228 -19.82 29.28 0.25
N ASN A 229 -20.90 28.54 0.45
CA ASN A 229 -20.84 27.07 0.54
C ASN A 229 -20.37 26.47 -0.80
N SER A 230 -19.48 25.49 -0.74
CA SER A 230 -18.86 24.87 -1.92
C SER A 230 -19.86 24.20 -2.86
N LEU A 231 -20.92 23.56 -2.32
CA LEU A 231 -21.98 22.96 -3.16
C LEU A 231 -22.83 24.02 -3.87
N VAL A 232 -23.08 25.16 -3.20
CA VAL A 232 -23.80 26.29 -3.82
C VAL A 232 -22.96 26.89 -4.94
N MET A 233 -21.65 27.08 -4.70
CA MET A 233 -20.71 27.51 -5.74
C MET A 233 -20.73 26.56 -6.95
N ALA A 234 -20.70 25.25 -6.69
CA ALA A 234 -20.67 24.23 -7.73
C ALA A 234 -21.96 24.20 -8.57
N LYS A 235 -23.13 24.33 -7.94
CA LYS A 235 -24.40 24.37 -8.66
C LYS A 235 -24.49 25.58 -9.60
N ALA A 236 -23.99 26.74 -9.15
CA ALA A 236 -23.97 27.98 -9.91
C ALA A 236 -22.84 28.04 -10.96
N MET A 237 -21.85 27.13 -10.90
CA MET A 237 -20.71 27.15 -11.81
C MET A 237 -21.10 26.71 -13.23
N HIS A 238 -20.72 27.52 -14.22
CA HIS A 238 -20.74 27.08 -15.61
C HIS A 238 -19.60 26.08 -15.87
N CYS A 239 -19.93 24.91 -16.41
CA CYS A 239 -18.97 23.88 -16.80
C CYS A 239 -18.87 23.91 -18.32
N SER A 240 -17.72 24.35 -18.84
CA SER A 240 -17.50 24.56 -20.28
C SER A 240 -16.89 23.34 -20.99
N GLU A 241 -16.26 22.44 -20.26
CA GLU A 241 -15.61 21.25 -20.79
C GLU A 241 -16.52 20.03 -20.60
N THR A 242 -16.72 19.23 -21.64
CA THR A 242 -17.47 17.97 -21.57
C THR A 242 -16.57 16.84 -22.02
N ILE A 243 -16.45 15.81 -21.20
CA ILE A 243 -15.65 14.62 -21.49
C ILE A 243 -16.45 13.34 -21.23
N GLU A 244 -16.00 12.24 -21.82
CA GLU A 244 -16.46 10.90 -21.49
C GLU A 244 -15.44 10.21 -20.59
N ILE A 245 -15.91 9.63 -19.50
CA ILE A 245 -15.08 8.86 -18.57
C ILE A 245 -15.63 7.44 -18.48
N GLU A 246 -14.72 6.48 -18.33
CA GLU A 246 -15.06 5.10 -18.01
C GLU A 246 -15.18 4.94 -16.48
N VAL A 247 -16.32 4.44 -16.03
CA VAL A 247 -16.57 4.12 -14.62
C VAL A 247 -16.98 2.67 -14.48
N GLU A 248 -16.50 2.01 -13.44
CA GLU A 248 -16.93 0.64 -13.12
C GLU A 248 -18.10 0.70 -12.14
N GLU A 249 -19.25 0.19 -12.56
CA GLU A 249 -20.46 0.09 -11.75
C GLU A 249 -20.95 -1.36 -11.73
N GLN A 250 -21.05 -1.94 -10.54
CA GLN A 250 -21.51 -3.32 -10.35
C GLN A 250 -20.72 -4.37 -11.17
N GLY A 251 -19.41 -4.09 -11.40
CA GLY A 251 -18.54 -4.96 -12.19
C GLY A 251 -18.64 -4.77 -13.71
N GLU A 252 -19.46 -3.82 -14.18
CA GLU A 252 -19.57 -3.44 -15.58
C GLU A 252 -18.89 -2.11 -15.85
N ARG A 253 -18.18 -2.00 -16.97
CA ARG A 253 -17.59 -0.74 -17.44
C ARG A 253 -18.65 0.05 -18.19
N LYS A 254 -18.93 1.27 -17.72
CA LYS A 254 -19.88 2.21 -18.31
C LYS A 254 -19.19 3.51 -18.68
N HIS A 255 -19.55 4.03 -19.84
CA HIS A 255 -19.14 5.39 -20.24
C HIS A 255 -20.13 6.41 -19.68
N ARG A 256 -19.61 7.42 -19.01
CA ARG A 256 -20.40 8.55 -18.52
C ARG A 256 -19.90 9.85 -19.10
N ARG A 257 -20.82 10.65 -19.61
CA ARG A 257 -20.54 12.03 -20.02
C ARG A 257 -20.60 12.93 -18.80
N VAL A 258 -19.51 13.62 -18.50
CA VAL A 258 -19.39 14.55 -17.37
C VAL A 258 -18.99 15.94 -17.87
N GLN A 259 -19.44 16.97 -17.14
CA GLN A 259 -19.11 18.36 -17.42
C GLN A 259 -18.16 18.88 -16.33
N LEU A 260 -17.11 19.57 -16.74
CA LEU A 260 -16.05 20.06 -15.87
C LEU A 260 -16.04 21.59 -15.86
N GLY A 261 -15.82 22.13 -14.67
CA GLY A 261 -15.58 23.55 -14.47
C GLY A 261 -14.61 23.76 -13.30
N CYS A 262 -13.95 24.91 -13.26
CA CYS A 262 -13.07 25.26 -12.16
C CYS A 262 -13.19 26.72 -11.75
N LYS A 263 -12.78 27.00 -10.51
CA LYS A 263 -12.77 28.36 -9.94
C LYS A 263 -11.66 28.47 -8.88
N ARG A 264 -10.93 29.58 -8.90
CA ARG A 264 -9.98 29.91 -7.83
C ARG A 264 -10.72 30.27 -6.54
N VAL A 265 -10.29 29.69 -5.45
CA VAL A 265 -10.90 29.86 -4.12
C VAL A 265 -9.83 29.89 -3.04
N LYS A 266 -10.21 30.32 -1.84
CA LYS A 266 -9.40 30.21 -0.63
C LYS A 266 -10.19 29.52 0.47
N LEU A 267 -9.49 28.83 1.37
CA LEU A 267 -10.08 28.40 2.64
C LEU A 267 -10.30 29.64 3.56
N PRO A 268 -11.34 29.58 4.43
CA PRO A 268 -11.51 30.60 5.47
C PRO A 268 -10.24 30.70 6.34
N LYS A 269 -9.77 31.95 6.59
CA LYS A 269 -8.57 32.22 7.39
C LYS A 269 -7.23 31.73 6.81
N ARG A 270 -7.20 31.46 5.50
CA ARG A 270 -5.99 31.11 4.75
C ARG A 270 -5.83 32.06 3.58
N ASP A 271 -4.59 32.30 3.19
CA ASP A 271 -4.24 33.21 2.09
C ASP A 271 -3.81 32.49 0.81
N GLU A 272 -3.56 31.19 0.92
CA GLU A 272 -3.18 30.36 -0.20
C GLU A 272 -4.33 30.22 -1.21
N TRP A 273 -4.02 30.41 -2.50
CA TRP A 273 -4.93 30.16 -3.58
C TRP A 273 -5.03 28.69 -3.89
N LEU A 274 -6.24 28.20 -3.94
CA LEU A 274 -6.60 26.83 -4.32
C LEU A 274 -7.49 26.87 -5.56
N MET A 275 -7.65 25.74 -6.21
CA MET A 275 -8.63 25.55 -7.27
C MET A 275 -9.73 24.61 -6.76
N LEU A 276 -10.98 25.04 -6.92
CA LEU A 276 -12.17 24.19 -6.80
C LEU A 276 -12.52 23.68 -8.20
N VAL A 277 -12.38 22.38 -8.43
CA VAL A 277 -12.83 21.70 -9.65
C VAL A 277 -14.17 21.04 -9.38
N VAL A 278 -15.12 21.27 -10.27
CA VAL A 278 -16.50 20.77 -10.19
C VAL A 278 -16.77 19.84 -11.34
N ILE A 279 -17.24 18.65 -11.04
CA ILE A 279 -17.61 17.61 -11.98
C ILE A 279 -19.11 17.34 -11.85
N LYS A 280 -19.89 17.69 -12.88
CA LYS A 280 -21.33 17.41 -12.98
C LYS A 280 -21.56 16.18 -13.84
N GLY A 281 -22.56 15.35 -13.50
CA GLY A 281 -22.90 14.12 -14.23
C GLY A 281 -22.15 12.86 -13.74
N PHE A 282 -21.30 12.97 -12.74
CA PHE A 282 -20.66 11.80 -12.13
C PHE A 282 -21.62 11.01 -11.22
N GLY A 283 -22.59 11.69 -10.63
CA GLY A 283 -23.65 11.15 -9.78
C GLY A 283 -24.75 12.18 -9.61
N GLU A 284 -25.70 11.97 -8.70
CA GLU A 284 -26.81 12.89 -8.42
C GLU A 284 -26.33 14.30 -7.99
N LYS A 285 -25.25 14.34 -7.19
CA LYS A 285 -24.63 15.59 -6.75
C LYS A 285 -23.31 15.80 -7.47
N PRO A 286 -22.90 17.06 -7.76
CA PRO A 286 -21.60 17.35 -8.31
C PRO A 286 -20.48 16.79 -7.42
N MET A 287 -19.45 16.19 -8.02
CA MET A 287 -18.20 15.90 -7.32
C MET A 287 -17.37 17.19 -7.25
N LEU A 288 -16.83 17.47 -6.08
CA LEU A 288 -16.03 18.67 -5.78
C LEU A 288 -14.63 18.24 -5.39
N LEU A 289 -13.64 18.75 -6.11
CA LEU A 289 -12.22 18.52 -5.81
C LEU A 289 -11.57 19.85 -5.45
N LEU A 290 -10.91 19.90 -4.30
CA LEU A 290 -10.10 21.04 -3.87
C LEU A 290 -8.63 20.70 -4.03
N THR A 291 -7.87 21.59 -4.68
CA THR A 291 -6.48 21.28 -5.02
C THR A 291 -5.56 22.50 -4.95
N THR A 292 -4.29 22.25 -4.61
CA THR A 292 -3.16 23.19 -4.76
C THR A 292 -2.56 23.14 -6.16
N VAL A 293 -2.84 22.10 -6.96
CA VAL A 293 -2.33 21.92 -8.32
C VAL A 293 -3.13 22.83 -9.26
N THR A 294 -2.55 23.95 -9.65
CA THR A 294 -3.25 25.01 -10.42
C THR A 294 -2.80 25.12 -11.87
N ASP A 295 -1.79 24.36 -12.26
CA ASP A 295 -1.19 24.31 -13.60
C ASP A 295 -1.79 23.21 -14.50
N GLN A 296 -2.65 22.36 -13.92
CA GLN A 296 -3.34 21.29 -14.63
C GLN A 296 -4.75 21.72 -15.05
N SER A 297 -5.26 21.14 -16.15
CA SER A 297 -6.65 21.30 -16.57
C SER A 297 -7.62 20.63 -15.58
N PRO A 298 -8.90 21.02 -15.55
CA PRO A 298 -9.92 20.33 -14.75
C PRO A 298 -9.97 18.82 -15.02
N HIS A 299 -9.77 18.40 -16.29
CA HIS A 299 -9.67 17.00 -16.67
C HIS A 299 -8.44 16.32 -16.02
N GLY A 300 -7.26 16.94 -16.10
CA GLY A 300 -6.05 16.41 -15.46
C GLY A 300 -6.21 16.23 -13.96
N ILE A 301 -6.85 17.18 -13.26
CA ILE A 301 -7.15 17.07 -11.83
C ILE A 301 -8.11 15.90 -11.55
N LEU A 302 -9.12 15.70 -12.41
CA LEU A 302 -10.00 14.54 -12.29
C LEU A 302 -9.24 13.21 -12.46
N GLU A 303 -8.36 13.11 -13.47
CA GLU A 303 -7.53 11.91 -13.69
C GLU A 303 -6.64 11.61 -12.48
N ILE A 304 -6.00 12.64 -11.90
CA ILE A 304 -5.23 12.51 -10.65
C ILE A 304 -6.11 11.94 -9.53
N TYR A 305 -7.31 12.50 -9.33
CA TYR A 305 -8.21 12.02 -8.30
C TYR A 305 -8.68 10.58 -8.55
N LEU A 306 -9.03 10.23 -9.77
CA LEU A 306 -9.48 8.88 -10.13
C LEU A 306 -8.36 7.84 -9.96
N THR A 307 -7.10 8.24 -10.13
CA THR A 307 -5.94 7.36 -9.88
C THR A 307 -5.86 6.90 -8.42
N ARG A 308 -6.42 7.66 -7.47
CA ARG A 308 -6.55 7.27 -6.06
C ARG A 308 -7.18 5.88 -5.89
N TRP A 309 -8.06 5.46 -6.80
CA TRP A 309 -8.71 4.15 -6.75
C TRP A 309 -7.73 2.97 -6.68
N LYS A 310 -6.47 3.18 -7.08
CA LYS A 310 -5.41 2.16 -6.99
C LYS A 310 -5.14 1.69 -5.56
N ILE A 311 -5.39 2.52 -4.54
CA ILE A 311 -5.22 2.10 -3.16
C ILE A 311 -6.37 1.17 -2.71
N GLU A 312 -7.59 1.40 -3.16
CA GLU A 312 -8.73 0.52 -2.87
C GLU A 312 -8.55 -0.85 -3.52
N GLU A 313 -8.04 -0.90 -4.76
CA GLU A 313 -7.63 -2.15 -5.41
C GLU A 313 -6.52 -2.87 -4.63
N SER A 314 -5.58 -2.12 -4.07
CA SER A 314 -4.50 -2.66 -3.23
C SER A 314 -5.05 -3.31 -1.95
N TYR A 315 -5.98 -2.65 -1.25
CA TYR A 315 -6.64 -3.23 -0.08
C TYR A 315 -7.44 -4.49 -0.45
N ARG A 316 -8.23 -4.44 -1.52
CA ARG A 316 -8.98 -5.60 -2.02
C ARG A 316 -8.04 -6.78 -2.32
N PHE A 317 -6.89 -6.49 -2.94
CA PHE A 317 -5.86 -7.50 -3.21
C PHE A 317 -5.30 -8.11 -1.92
N LEU A 318 -4.96 -7.29 -0.92
CA LEU A 318 -4.41 -7.77 0.34
C LEU A 318 -5.45 -8.57 1.15
N LYS A 319 -6.71 -8.12 1.17
CA LYS A 319 -7.81 -8.84 1.83
C LYS A 319 -8.10 -10.19 1.16
N SER A 320 -8.17 -10.24 -0.17
CA SER A 320 -8.56 -11.47 -0.91
C SER A 320 -7.41 -12.42 -1.20
N SER A 321 -6.18 -11.92 -1.46
CA SER A 321 -5.05 -12.77 -1.85
C SER A 321 -4.17 -13.21 -0.69
N TYR A 322 -4.04 -12.40 0.34
CA TYR A 322 -3.23 -12.69 1.51
C TYR A 322 -4.05 -12.84 2.79
N HIS A 323 -5.38 -12.62 2.72
CA HIS A 323 -6.30 -12.76 3.84
C HIS A 323 -5.86 -11.95 5.08
N ILE A 324 -5.53 -10.66 4.87
CA ILE A 324 -4.98 -9.81 5.93
C ILE A 324 -5.90 -9.72 7.16
N GLU A 325 -7.19 -9.95 7.01
CA GLU A 325 -8.15 -10.03 8.09
C GLU A 325 -8.03 -11.32 8.93
N ASP A 326 -7.32 -12.33 8.43
CA ASP A 326 -7.09 -13.61 9.12
C ASP A 326 -5.85 -13.61 10.04
N ILE A 327 -5.22 -12.44 10.28
CA ILE A 327 -4.10 -12.33 11.26
C ILE A 327 -4.57 -12.84 12.63
N ARG A 328 -3.87 -13.86 13.18
CA ARG A 328 -4.18 -14.46 14.47
C ARG A 328 -3.17 -14.12 15.57
N VAL A 329 -2.34 -13.13 15.34
CA VAL A 329 -1.37 -12.62 16.31
C VAL A 329 -2.09 -11.76 17.34
N ARG A 330 -1.84 -12.00 18.64
CA ARG A 330 -2.54 -11.31 19.73
C ARG A 330 -1.86 -9.99 20.13
N SER A 331 -0.53 -9.92 20.05
CA SER A 331 0.21 -8.71 20.45
C SER A 331 0.10 -7.62 19.39
N TYR A 332 -0.08 -6.39 19.82
CA TYR A 332 -0.20 -5.24 18.94
C TYR A 332 1.07 -5.00 18.12
N VAL A 333 2.25 -5.15 18.73
CA VAL A 333 3.52 -5.12 18.01
C VAL A 333 3.57 -6.18 16.91
N GLY A 334 3.13 -7.42 17.21
CA GLY A 334 3.10 -8.49 16.23
C GLY A 334 2.12 -8.23 15.09
N LEU A 335 0.98 -7.58 15.34
CA LEU A 335 0.02 -7.15 14.32
C LEU A 335 0.65 -6.13 13.37
N ARG A 336 1.29 -5.08 13.91
CA ARG A 336 2.00 -4.06 13.12
C ARG A 336 3.11 -4.68 12.28
N ASN A 337 3.92 -5.58 12.87
CA ASN A 337 4.98 -6.28 12.16
C ASN A 337 4.44 -7.16 11.03
N THR A 338 3.37 -7.92 11.28
CA THR A 338 2.76 -8.77 10.23
C THR A 338 2.21 -7.93 9.09
N THR A 339 1.57 -6.80 9.37
CA THR A 339 1.10 -5.84 8.36
C THR A 339 2.25 -5.30 7.51
N ALA A 340 3.36 -4.91 8.14
CA ALA A 340 4.56 -4.45 7.45
C ALA A 340 5.17 -5.54 6.52
N LEU A 341 5.19 -6.78 6.99
CA LEU A 341 5.70 -7.92 6.24
C LEU A 341 4.82 -8.25 5.02
N VAL A 342 3.50 -8.15 5.16
CA VAL A 342 2.55 -8.31 4.03
C VAL A 342 2.73 -7.19 3.01
N MET A 343 2.91 -5.95 3.48
CA MET A 343 3.19 -4.81 2.60
C MET A 343 4.50 -5.02 1.83
N ALA A 344 5.54 -5.53 2.48
CA ALA A 344 6.80 -5.86 1.82
C ALA A 344 6.62 -6.98 0.78
N ALA A 345 5.80 -8.00 1.05
CA ALA A 345 5.46 -9.03 0.07
C ALA A 345 4.72 -8.44 -1.14
N PHE A 346 3.80 -7.53 -0.92
CA PHE A 346 3.12 -6.81 -2.00
C PHE A 346 4.07 -5.92 -2.81
N TYR A 347 4.95 -5.19 -2.13
CA TYR A 347 6.00 -4.38 -2.78
C TYR A 347 6.89 -5.24 -3.69
N PHE A 348 7.28 -6.42 -3.24
CA PHE A 348 8.07 -7.35 -4.06
C PHE A 348 7.38 -7.66 -5.39
N LEU A 349 6.08 -7.93 -5.37
CA LEU A 349 5.30 -8.19 -6.58
C LEU A 349 5.16 -6.96 -7.46
N ALA A 350 4.87 -5.80 -6.84
CA ALA A 350 4.53 -4.58 -7.56
C ALA A 350 5.77 -3.88 -8.14
N VAL A 351 6.84 -3.80 -7.37
CA VAL A 351 8.04 -3.04 -7.72
C VAL A 351 9.17 -3.95 -8.14
N VAL A 352 9.59 -4.89 -7.30
CA VAL A 352 10.82 -5.67 -7.55
C VAL A 352 10.69 -6.53 -8.81
N LEU A 353 9.56 -7.23 -8.99
CA LEU A 353 9.31 -8.03 -10.19
C LEU A 353 8.98 -7.17 -11.43
N GLY A 354 8.45 -5.96 -11.22
CA GLY A 354 7.92 -5.11 -12.30
C GLY A 354 8.89 -4.09 -12.88
N THR A 355 9.95 -3.69 -12.15
CA THR A 355 10.73 -2.49 -12.51
C THR A 355 12.14 -2.76 -13.05
N ARG A 356 12.77 -3.87 -12.71
CA ARG A 356 14.12 -4.19 -13.19
C ARG A 356 14.05 -4.97 -14.50
N PHE A 357 14.79 -4.53 -15.51
CA PHE A 357 14.80 -5.17 -16.83
C PHE A 357 15.09 -6.68 -16.75
N GLU A 358 16.09 -7.08 -15.95
CA GLU A 358 16.41 -8.50 -15.72
C GLU A 358 15.26 -9.28 -15.07
N LEU A 359 14.46 -8.60 -14.24
CA LEU A 359 13.31 -9.19 -13.55
C LEU A 359 12.01 -9.07 -14.37
N SER A 360 11.95 -8.26 -15.42
CA SER A 360 10.82 -8.24 -16.35
C SER A 360 10.68 -9.57 -17.10
N ILE A 361 11.81 -10.20 -17.43
CA ILE A 361 11.83 -11.58 -17.98
C ILE A 361 11.32 -12.56 -16.94
N LEU A 362 11.73 -12.40 -15.69
CA LEU A 362 11.26 -13.23 -14.58
C LEU A 362 9.75 -13.04 -14.37
N MET A 363 9.24 -11.82 -14.40
CA MET A 363 7.82 -11.51 -14.31
C MET A 363 7.03 -12.22 -15.42
N ARG A 364 7.48 -12.17 -16.67
CA ARG A 364 6.84 -12.89 -17.79
C ARG A 364 6.82 -14.40 -17.55
N LYS A 365 7.91 -14.98 -17.04
CA LYS A 365 8.00 -16.39 -16.69
C LYS A 365 7.05 -16.76 -15.54
N VAL A 366 6.92 -15.89 -14.55
CA VAL A 366 5.97 -16.04 -13.43
C VAL A 366 4.54 -16.03 -13.95
N LEU A 367 4.17 -15.05 -14.78
CA LEU A 367 2.84 -14.96 -15.39
C LEU A 367 2.53 -16.16 -16.29
N ALA A 368 3.51 -16.69 -17.01
CA ALA A 368 3.33 -17.89 -17.84
C ALA A 368 3.01 -19.17 -17.02
N LYS A 369 3.26 -19.18 -15.70
CA LYS A 369 2.87 -20.27 -14.79
C LYS A 369 1.44 -20.15 -14.25
N VAL A 370 0.78 -19.02 -14.49
CA VAL A 370 -0.59 -18.79 -14.04
C VAL A 370 -1.55 -19.48 -15.03
N ARG A 371 -2.39 -20.38 -14.51
CA ARG A 371 -3.50 -20.96 -15.25
C ARG A 371 -4.78 -20.19 -14.91
N ARG A 372 -5.21 -19.32 -15.79
CA ARG A 372 -6.50 -18.61 -15.69
C ARG A 372 -7.31 -18.91 -16.92
N PHE A 373 -8.63 -19.02 -16.77
CA PHE A 373 -9.57 -19.18 -17.86
C PHE A 373 -9.80 -17.87 -18.63
N PHE A 374 -9.47 -16.72 -18.00
CA PHE A 374 -9.61 -15.39 -18.54
C PHE A 374 -8.25 -14.71 -18.63
N GLU A 375 -8.16 -13.63 -19.41
CA GLU A 375 -6.95 -12.79 -19.53
C GLU A 375 -6.49 -12.24 -18.18
N VAL A 376 -5.22 -11.85 -18.11
CA VAL A 376 -4.65 -11.22 -16.92
C VAL A 376 -5.33 -9.85 -16.72
N PRO A 377 -5.99 -9.60 -15.59
CA PRO A 377 -6.68 -8.35 -15.34
C PRO A 377 -5.72 -7.17 -15.33
N ALA A 378 -6.22 -5.95 -15.54
CA ALA A 378 -5.44 -4.72 -15.49
C ALA A 378 -4.63 -4.60 -14.17
N PHE A 379 -5.23 -5.01 -13.06
CA PHE A 379 -4.53 -5.16 -11.77
C PHE A 379 -3.82 -6.53 -11.71
N LYS A 380 -2.69 -6.62 -12.39
CA LYS A 380 -1.91 -7.86 -12.61
C LYS A 380 -1.37 -8.56 -11.36
N PHE A 381 -1.43 -7.92 -10.20
CA PHE A 381 -0.81 -8.44 -8.97
C PHE A 381 -1.45 -9.72 -8.45
N TYR A 382 -2.75 -9.93 -8.70
CA TYR A 382 -3.40 -11.22 -8.45
C TYR A 382 -2.72 -12.38 -9.21
N ALA A 383 -2.45 -12.16 -10.49
CA ALA A 383 -1.79 -13.16 -11.32
C ALA A 383 -0.33 -13.38 -10.90
N LEU A 384 0.37 -12.32 -10.52
CA LEU A 384 1.75 -12.42 -10.00
C LEU A 384 1.81 -13.18 -8.68
N ALA A 385 0.89 -12.93 -7.75
CA ALA A 385 0.80 -13.66 -6.49
C ALA A 385 0.56 -15.16 -6.72
N ASP A 386 -0.39 -15.51 -7.61
CA ASP A 386 -0.67 -16.90 -7.99
C ASP A 386 0.54 -17.57 -8.65
N GLY A 387 1.23 -16.87 -9.53
CA GLY A 387 2.41 -17.39 -10.21
C GLY A 387 3.58 -17.64 -9.27
N VAL A 388 3.87 -16.70 -8.37
CA VAL A 388 4.91 -16.84 -7.35
C VAL A 388 4.58 -17.98 -6.39
N PHE A 389 3.34 -18.04 -5.90
CA PHE A 389 2.87 -19.14 -5.06
C PHE A 389 3.12 -20.50 -5.71
N ARG A 390 2.68 -20.69 -6.97
CA ARG A 390 2.87 -21.96 -7.70
C ARG A 390 4.34 -22.32 -7.85
N ILE A 391 5.20 -21.33 -8.14
CA ILE A 391 6.63 -21.57 -8.31
C ILE A 391 7.28 -21.97 -6.99
N LEU A 392 6.99 -21.27 -5.90
CA LEU A 392 7.64 -21.50 -4.60
C LEU A 392 7.07 -22.73 -3.88
N PHE A 393 5.75 -22.93 -3.89
CA PHE A 393 5.08 -24.00 -3.15
C PHE A 393 5.23 -25.36 -3.84
N GLN A 394 4.98 -25.42 -5.16
CA GLN A 394 4.92 -26.70 -5.91
C GLN A 394 6.29 -27.35 -6.10
N THR A 395 7.38 -26.62 -5.96
CA THR A 395 8.73 -27.15 -6.21
C THR A 395 9.39 -27.76 -5.00
N GLY A 396 8.76 -27.71 -3.81
CA GLY A 396 9.33 -28.27 -2.57
C GLY A 396 10.68 -27.66 -2.18
N LEU A 397 11.00 -26.46 -2.69
CA LEU A 397 12.29 -25.85 -2.47
C LEU A 397 12.36 -25.25 -1.05
N LYS A 398 13.16 -25.90 -0.22
CA LYS A 398 13.54 -25.40 1.12
C LYS A 398 14.38 -24.12 0.99
N LEU A 399 14.24 -23.21 1.95
CA LEU A 399 15.20 -22.12 2.11
C LEU A 399 16.61 -22.73 2.31
N ALA A 400 17.53 -22.48 1.37
CA ALA A 400 18.84 -23.09 1.41
C ALA A 400 19.55 -22.80 2.73
N LYS A 401 20.14 -23.83 3.34
CA LYS A 401 21.27 -23.64 4.23
C LYS A 401 22.35 -22.90 3.43
N LYS A 402 22.98 -21.88 4.04
CA LYS A 402 24.21 -21.28 3.50
C LYS A 402 25.13 -22.43 3.11
N PRO A 403 25.69 -22.48 1.89
CA PRO A 403 26.67 -23.50 1.56
C PRO A 403 27.71 -23.49 2.66
N PRO A 404 28.21 -24.67 3.12
CA PRO A 404 29.27 -24.70 4.10
C PRO A 404 30.39 -23.81 3.56
N GLY A 405 30.75 -22.76 4.32
CA GLY A 405 31.82 -21.86 3.93
C GLY A 405 33.02 -22.74 3.61
N ASN A 406 33.65 -22.51 2.46
CA ASN A 406 34.94 -23.14 2.16
C ASN A 406 35.80 -22.97 3.41
N LYS A 407 35.99 -24.06 4.15
CA LYS A 407 37.03 -24.09 5.16
C LYS A 407 38.30 -23.94 4.36
N THR A 408 38.89 -22.75 4.40
CA THR A 408 40.27 -22.58 3.97
C THR A 408 41.05 -23.67 4.67
N PRO A 409 41.83 -24.51 3.96
CA PRO A 409 42.65 -25.50 4.62
C PRO A 409 43.56 -24.77 5.60
N GLN A 410 43.47 -25.11 6.86
CA GLN A 410 44.35 -24.59 7.89
C GLN A 410 45.73 -25.19 7.57
N MET A 411 46.66 -24.40 7.01
CA MET A 411 48.02 -24.79 6.85
C MET A 411 48.60 -25.04 8.26
N SER A 412 48.82 -26.30 8.58
CA SER A 412 49.63 -26.70 9.74
C SER A 412 51.06 -26.44 9.41
N PHE A 413 51.68 -25.45 10.01
CA PHE A 413 53.16 -25.33 10.01
C PHE A 413 53.69 -26.32 11.04
N SER A 414 54.35 -27.40 10.55
CA SER A 414 55.21 -28.23 11.38
C SER A 414 56.55 -27.53 11.48
N PHE A 415 56.90 -27.02 12.64
CA PHE A 415 58.28 -26.67 12.96
C PHE A 415 59.03 -27.97 13.22
N GLY A 416 59.91 -28.36 12.30
CA GLY A 416 60.87 -29.41 12.52
C GLY A 416 61.91 -28.96 13.56
N SER A 417 62.14 -29.83 14.54
CA SER A 417 63.25 -29.80 15.51
C SER A 417 64.59 -29.97 14.84
#